data_7d86a40bc352f217512913d74e9289fe
#
_entry.id   7d86a40bc352f217512913d74e9289fe
#
_cell.length_a   1.000
_cell.length_b   1.000
_cell.length_c   1.000
_cell.angle_alpha   90.00
_cell.angle_beta   90.00
_cell.angle_gamma   90.00
#
_symmetry.space_group_name_H-M   'P 1'
#
loop_
_entity.id
_entity.type
_entity.pdbx_description
1 polymer ?
#
loop_
_entity_poly.entity_id
_entity_poly.type
_entity_poly.pdbx_seq_one_letter_code
_entity_poly.pdbx_strand_id
1 'polypeptide(L)'
;MLSRRLALTALGTVPVAASLAIPMGATAATAERAHRHMAGNLDLDQLPVVDSHMHPIGRKLISQAYAGLMSDFVKVLVPPGEYAGKSDLLAHARAGVNDLVMSAPRRTAYFNYIARTYGVAPTIEGFDSVVSKHIGSDAEFQSYVKTVFDRERIATVVLQAAEPAPTPPATLIPADRYVWTTVISEMTRLRWIKAQGLTSLADCVAAIDRILESAVERGARGFKNMSAYYRTLGLTRPSQPEAEAALQRVLKAAPSVNSPEPPGPMDPNPTFADPADNAALTTLEDYLFRHIYIKAGRLRRPIIIHSAVALHPALRADYNDPHPLYAIFTDPEIQRAETRFVIIHAGYPNTELIAAFISQFPNVYTDVSFYSKYPGTLLQVYRDLLALGPSDHIMHGSDANSVPEEIGSCAWNSRAVLAKVLTEYLDLGWTQGDINKMAEDVLHRTARAVFGIET
;
A
#
# COMPACT_ATOMS: atom_id res chain seq x y z
N MET A 1 7.17 -63.65 7.76
CA MET A 1 6.42 -64.45 6.77
C MET A 1 5.06 -63.78 6.58
N LEU A 2 4.83 -63.29 5.39
CA LEU A 2 3.59 -63.18 4.62
C LEU A 2 3.69 -61.94 3.71
N SER A 3 4.06 -62.22 2.48
CA SER A 3 4.05 -61.28 1.36
C SER A 3 2.61 -60.98 0.93
N ARG A 4 2.28 -59.74 0.69
CA ARG A 4 1.14 -59.37 -0.16
C ARG A 4 1.61 -58.51 -1.30
N ARG A 5 1.65 -59.12 -2.48
CA ARG A 5 1.72 -58.42 -3.80
C ARG A 5 0.37 -57.73 -4.01
N LEU A 6 0.41 -56.44 -4.31
CA LEU A 6 -0.73 -55.70 -4.85
C LEU A 6 -0.51 -55.51 -6.34
N ALA A 7 -1.52 -55.96 -7.08
CA ALA A 7 -1.56 -55.89 -8.54
C ALA A 7 -1.86 -54.42 -8.98
N LEU A 8 -1.07 -53.91 -9.90
CA LEU A 8 -1.40 -52.67 -10.65
C LEU A 8 -2.46 -53.04 -11.71
N THR A 9 -3.65 -52.44 -11.56
CA THR A 9 -4.65 -52.42 -12.63
C THR A 9 -4.43 -51.15 -13.46
N ALA A 10 -4.24 -51.37 -14.75
CA ALA A 10 -4.07 -50.31 -15.75
C ALA A 10 -5.34 -49.47 -15.87
N LEU A 11 -5.26 -48.18 -15.64
CA LEU A 11 -6.29 -47.21 -15.97
C LEU A 11 -6.07 -46.70 -17.38
N GLY A 12 -7.12 -46.81 -18.18
CA GLY A 12 -7.13 -46.50 -19.59
C GLY A 12 -6.89 -45.00 -19.87
N THR A 13 -6.22 -44.79 -20.98
CA THR A 13 -5.97 -43.50 -21.60
C THR A 13 -7.29 -42.86 -22.07
N VAL A 14 -7.63 -41.68 -21.52
CA VAL A 14 -8.67 -40.82 -22.04
C VAL A 14 -8.07 -39.93 -23.13
N PRO A 15 -8.63 -39.84 -24.33
CA PRO A 15 -8.08 -38.97 -25.36
C PRO A 15 -8.42 -37.51 -25.06
N VAL A 16 -7.40 -36.69 -24.84
CA VAL A 16 -7.50 -35.24 -24.86
C VAL A 16 -7.33 -34.78 -26.30
N ALA A 17 -8.42 -34.46 -26.97
CA ALA A 17 -8.39 -33.63 -28.16
C ALA A 17 -9.79 -33.05 -28.46
N ALA A 18 -10.05 -31.86 -27.99
CA ALA A 18 -10.94 -30.94 -28.69
C ALA A 18 -10.22 -29.60 -28.78
N SER A 19 -9.44 -29.45 -29.86
CA SER A 19 -8.92 -28.14 -30.30
C SER A 19 -10.11 -27.31 -30.77
N LEU A 20 -10.59 -26.39 -29.95
CA LEU A 20 -11.51 -25.34 -30.36
C LEU A 20 -10.72 -24.32 -31.19
N ALA A 21 -10.91 -24.35 -32.51
CA ALA A 21 -10.39 -23.35 -33.42
C ALA A 21 -11.04 -22.00 -33.09
N ILE A 22 -10.28 -21.06 -32.61
CA ILE A 22 -10.68 -19.68 -32.42
C ILE A 22 -10.72 -19.02 -33.81
N PRO A 23 -11.82 -18.36 -34.22
CA PRO A 23 -11.86 -17.69 -35.49
C PRO A 23 -10.83 -16.55 -35.53
N MET A 24 -9.97 -16.56 -36.55
CA MET A 24 -9.00 -15.49 -36.84
C MET A 24 -9.77 -14.20 -37.14
N GLY A 25 -9.76 -13.25 -36.20
CA GLY A 25 -10.40 -11.93 -36.35
C GLY A 25 -10.89 -11.30 -35.06
N ALA A 26 -10.93 -12.03 -33.94
CA ALA A 26 -11.24 -11.43 -32.65
C ALA A 26 -9.97 -10.81 -32.06
N THR A 27 -10.04 -9.52 -31.64
CA THR A 27 -8.98 -8.90 -30.86
C THR A 27 -8.79 -9.68 -29.55
N ALA A 28 -7.57 -9.74 -29.02
CA ALA A 28 -7.26 -10.45 -27.78
C ALA A 28 -8.24 -10.13 -26.63
N ALA A 29 -8.69 -8.86 -26.55
CA ALA A 29 -9.71 -8.39 -25.61
C ALA A 29 -11.10 -9.05 -25.79
N THR A 30 -11.48 -9.38 -27.04
CA THR A 30 -12.78 -10.02 -27.33
C THR A 30 -12.77 -11.51 -26.99
N ALA A 31 -11.64 -12.18 -27.24
CA ALA A 31 -11.46 -13.59 -26.88
C ALA A 31 -11.42 -13.78 -25.35
N GLU A 32 -10.82 -12.84 -24.62
CA GLU A 32 -10.76 -12.87 -23.15
C GLU A 32 -12.10 -12.60 -22.50
N ARG A 33 -12.93 -11.68 -23.06
CA ARG A 33 -14.34 -11.48 -22.64
C ARG A 33 -15.16 -12.78 -22.81
N ALA A 34 -14.99 -13.46 -23.93
CA ALA A 34 -15.69 -14.74 -24.18
C ALA A 34 -15.27 -15.82 -23.17
N HIS A 35 -13.99 -15.87 -22.77
CA HIS A 35 -13.51 -16.83 -21.77
C HIS A 35 -14.04 -16.54 -20.35
N ARG A 36 -14.24 -15.29 -19.97
CA ARG A 36 -14.85 -14.90 -18.67
C ARG A 36 -16.32 -15.25 -18.62
N HIS A 37 -17.06 -15.03 -19.70
CA HIS A 37 -18.48 -15.43 -19.80
C HIS A 37 -18.70 -16.96 -19.75
N MET A 38 -17.74 -17.74 -20.24
CA MET A 38 -17.84 -19.21 -20.20
C MET A 38 -17.57 -19.81 -18.82
N ALA A 39 -16.96 -19.04 -17.87
CA ALA A 39 -16.61 -19.52 -16.54
C ALA A 39 -17.66 -19.17 -15.45
N GLY A 40 -18.77 -18.52 -15.79
CA GLY A 40 -19.79 -18.09 -14.82
C GLY A 40 -19.34 -16.98 -13.85
N ASN A 41 -18.22 -16.31 -14.14
CA ASN A 41 -17.69 -15.26 -13.28
C ASN A 41 -18.44 -13.94 -13.48
N LEU A 42 -18.70 -13.27 -12.37
CA LEU A 42 -19.23 -11.91 -12.32
C LEU A 42 -18.31 -10.94 -13.10
N ASP A 43 -18.88 -10.10 -13.98
CA ASP A 43 -18.13 -9.08 -14.74
C ASP A 43 -18.14 -7.74 -13.99
N LEU A 44 -16.99 -7.34 -13.45
CA LEU A 44 -16.78 -6.04 -12.79
C LEU A 44 -15.99 -5.05 -13.67
N ASP A 45 -15.72 -5.37 -14.93
CA ASP A 45 -14.83 -4.56 -15.79
C ASP A 45 -15.41 -3.16 -16.09
N GLN A 46 -16.70 -2.96 -15.94
CA GLN A 46 -17.35 -1.66 -16.16
C GLN A 46 -17.33 -0.75 -14.94
N LEU A 47 -17.03 -1.26 -13.75
CA LEU A 47 -17.01 -0.44 -12.55
C LEU A 47 -15.76 0.45 -12.54
N PRO A 48 -15.91 1.73 -12.19
CA PRO A 48 -14.75 2.61 -11.96
C PRO A 48 -13.95 2.12 -10.76
N VAL A 49 -12.69 2.54 -10.70
CA VAL A 49 -11.80 2.28 -9.56
C VAL A 49 -11.33 3.61 -9.00
N VAL A 50 -11.31 3.74 -7.69
CA VAL A 50 -10.56 4.75 -6.95
C VAL A 50 -9.42 4.04 -6.22
N ASP A 51 -8.20 4.40 -6.53
CA ASP A 51 -7.00 3.85 -5.89
C ASP A 51 -6.73 4.62 -4.59
N SER A 52 -6.96 3.97 -3.45
CA SER A 52 -6.89 4.60 -2.12
C SER A 52 -5.46 4.90 -1.65
N HIS A 53 -4.45 4.32 -2.30
CA HIS A 53 -3.06 4.47 -1.86
C HIS A 53 -2.07 4.17 -2.98
N MET A 54 -1.32 5.18 -3.38
CA MET A 54 -0.16 5.05 -4.26
C MET A 54 0.85 6.19 -4.05
N HIS A 55 2.01 6.04 -4.68
CA HIS A 55 3.08 7.04 -4.67
C HIS A 55 3.11 7.87 -5.96
N PRO A 56 3.71 9.06 -5.95
CA PRO A 56 3.91 9.85 -7.17
C PRO A 56 4.70 9.07 -8.21
N ILE A 57 4.32 9.22 -9.48
CA ILE A 57 5.01 8.63 -10.61
C ILE A 57 5.52 9.71 -11.58
N GLY A 58 6.59 9.38 -12.31
CA GLY A 58 7.19 10.28 -13.26
C GLY A 58 8.33 9.64 -14.07
N ARG A 59 8.72 10.25 -15.20
CA ARG A 59 9.74 9.70 -16.11
C ARG A 59 11.06 9.31 -15.43
N LYS A 60 11.53 10.11 -14.50
CA LYS A 60 12.79 9.85 -13.77
C LYS A 60 12.70 8.63 -12.86
N LEU A 61 11.50 8.24 -12.46
CA LEU A 61 11.26 7.07 -11.63
C LEU A 61 11.21 5.77 -12.44
N ILE A 62 11.12 5.84 -13.77
CA ILE A 62 11.10 4.66 -14.63
C ILE A 62 12.44 3.93 -14.63
N SER A 63 13.57 4.64 -14.65
CA SER A 63 14.86 3.99 -14.43
C SER A 63 14.99 3.37 -13.05
N GLN A 64 14.28 3.92 -12.05
CA GLN A 64 14.11 3.33 -10.74
C GLN A 64 13.05 2.20 -10.75
N ALA A 65 12.12 2.17 -11.72
CA ALA A 65 11.16 1.08 -11.85
C ALA A 65 11.83 -0.22 -12.28
N TYR A 66 12.79 -0.15 -13.18
CA TYR A 66 13.66 -1.28 -13.47
C TYR A 66 14.48 -1.68 -12.25
N ALA A 67 15.07 -0.70 -11.59
CA ALA A 67 15.74 -0.88 -10.32
C ALA A 67 14.75 -1.28 -9.22
N GLY A 68 13.51 -0.83 -9.18
CA GLY A 68 12.52 -1.09 -8.16
C GLY A 68 11.83 -2.44 -8.27
N LEU A 69 11.48 -2.89 -9.48
CA LEU A 69 11.11 -4.30 -9.72
C LEU A 69 12.24 -5.26 -9.34
N MET A 70 13.48 -4.77 -9.34
CA MET A 70 14.70 -5.50 -9.03
C MET A 70 15.31 -5.14 -7.68
N SER A 71 15.23 -3.88 -7.21
CA SER A 71 15.95 -3.36 -6.04
C SER A 71 15.26 -3.62 -4.71
N ASP A 72 13.94 -3.82 -4.69
CA ASP A 72 13.28 -4.22 -3.44
C ASP A 72 13.81 -5.58 -2.95
N PHE A 73 14.20 -6.45 -3.87
CA PHE A 73 14.86 -7.71 -3.53
C PHE A 73 16.37 -7.58 -3.25
N VAL A 74 17.07 -6.66 -3.90
CA VAL A 74 18.50 -6.43 -3.65
C VAL A 74 18.71 -5.82 -2.25
N LYS A 75 17.82 -4.95 -1.80
CA LYS A 75 17.83 -4.44 -0.42
C LYS A 75 17.61 -5.54 0.63
N VAL A 76 16.96 -6.65 0.24
CA VAL A 76 16.70 -7.81 1.13
C VAL A 76 17.94 -8.63 1.42
N LEU A 77 18.88 -8.72 0.49
CA LEU A 77 20.05 -9.61 0.62
C LEU A 77 21.25 -8.98 1.30
N VAL A 78 21.24 -7.65 1.48
CA VAL A 78 22.35 -6.92 2.09
C VAL A 78 21.82 -5.91 3.13
N PRO A 79 22.25 -5.95 4.39
CA PRO A 79 21.81 -5.03 5.41
C PRO A 79 22.03 -3.57 5.01
N PRO A 80 21.11 -2.64 5.37
CA PRO A 80 21.36 -1.21 5.20
C PRO A 80 22.69 -0.80 5.84
N GLY A 81 23.52 -0.05 5.13
CA GLY A 81 24.86 0.34 5.58
C GLY A 81 26.02 -0.51 5.02
N GLU A 82 25.76 -1.73 4.55
CA GLU A 82 26.81 -2.53 3.90
C GLU A 82 26.93 -2.27 2.38
N TYR A 83 26.03 -1.44 1.83
CA TYR A 83 26.00 -1.09 0.40
C TYR A 83 27.06 -0.05 -0.01
N ALA A 84 27.53 0.75 0.92
CA ALA A 84 28.51 1.79 0.61
C ALA A 84 29.85 1.19 0.18
N GLY A 85 30.17 1.31 -1.10
CA GLY A 85 31.47 0.93 -1.66
C GLY A 85 31.62 -0.50 -2.20
N LYS A 86 30.51 -1.29 -2.32
CA LYS A 86 30.56 -2.68 -2.80
C LYS A 86 29.78 -2.89 -4.11
N SER A 87 30.25 -2.30 -5.21
CA SER A 87 29.63 -2.45 -6.54
C SER A 87 29.51 -3.90 -6.99
N ASP A 88 30.46 -4.76 -6.63
CA ASP A 88 30.49 -6.17 -7.04
C ASP A 88 29.45 -7.03 -6.32
N LEU A 89 29.17 -6.76 -5.05
CA LEU A 89 28.10 -7.42 -4.28
C LEU A 89 26.72 -7.06 -4.84
N LEU A 90 26.56 -5.80 -5.27
CA LEU A 90 25.33 -5.33 -5.88
C LEU A 90 25.10 -5.97 -7.25
N ALA A 91 26.15 -6.15 -8.06
CA ALA A 91 26.09 -6.83 -9.34
C ALA A 91 25.78 -8.32 -9.17
N HIS A 92 26.39 -8.98 -8.19
CA HIS A 92 26.16 -10.38 -7.87
C HIS A 92 24.75 -10.63 -7.31
N ALA A 93 24.29 -9.78 -6.41
CA ALA A 93 22.92 -9.81 -5.90
C ALA A 93 21.90 -9.56 -7.00
N ARG A 94 22.17 -8.64 -7.93
CA ARG A 94 21.32 -8.38 -9.10
C ARG A 94 21.22 -9.59 -10.03
N ALA A 95 22.31 -10.31 -10.27
CA ALA A 95 22.31 -11.51 -11.10
C ALA A 95 21.50 -12.65 -10.47
N GLY A 96 21.72 -12.93 -9.17
CA GLY A 96 20.96 -13.95 -8.44
C GLY A 96 19.48 -13.61 -8.25
N VAL A 97 19.16 -12.34 -8.09
CA VAL A 97 17.78 -11.84 -7.99
C VAL A 97 17.04 -11.92 -9.32
N ASN A 98 17.72 -11.80 -10.47
CA ASN A 98 17.07 -11.96 -11.77
C ASN A 98 16.40 -13.32 -11.92
N ASP A 99 17.05 -14.39 -11.50
CA ASP A 99 16.49 -15.74 -11.57
C ASP A 99 15.33 -15.95 -10.58
N LEU A 100 15.46 -15.43 -9.37
CA LEU A 100 14.39 -15.48 -8.34
C LEU A 100 13.18 -14.63 -8.71
N VAL A 101 13.41 -13.44 -9.25
CA VAL A 101 12.35 -12.49 -9.62
C VAL A 101 11.55 -12.95 -10.83
N MET A 102 12.13 -13.73 -11.75
CA MET A 102 11.39 -14.28 -12.91
C MET A 102 10.26 -15.23 -12.51
N SER A 103 10.39 -15.93 -11.40
CA SER A 103 9.37 -16.87 -10.88
C SER A 103 8.46 -16.25 -9.81
N ALA A 104 8.68 -15.00 -9.40
CA ALA A 104 7.87 -14.37 -8.37
C ALA A 104 6.42 -14.12 -8.84
N PRO A 105 5.40 -14.51 -8.05
CA PRO A 105 3.99 -14.39 -8.44
C PRO A 105 3.60 -12.97 -8.88
N ARG A 106 4.11 -11.93 -8.22
CA ARG A 106 3.90 -10.53 -8.58
C ARG A 106 4.34 -10.25 -10.01
N ARG A 107 5.57 -10.64 -10.35
CA ARG A 107 6.15 -10.37 -11.66
C ARG A 107 5.43 -11.13 -12.75
N THR A 108 5.11 -12.41 -12.52
CA THR A 108 4.33 -13.21 -13.45
C THR A 108 2.96 -12.58 -13.71
N ALA A 109 2.24 -12.15 -12.68
CA ALA A 109 0.96 -11.49 -12.84
C ALA A 109 1.09 -10.18 -13.63
N TYR A 110 2.09 -9.37 -13.32
CA TYR A 110 2.34 -8.09 -13.97
C TYR A 110 2.72 -8.26 -15.47
N PHE A 111 3.65 -9.14 -15.79
CA PHE A 111 4.03 -9.38 -17.19
C PHE A 111 2.93 -10.05 -17.99
N ASN A 112 2.13 -10.92 -17.38
CA ASN A 112 0.96 -11.48 -18.04
C ASN A 112 -0.08 -10.40 -18.36
N TYR A 113 -0.29 -9.43 -17.45
CA TYR A 113 -1.13 -8.27 -17.72
C TYR A 113 -0.61 -7.45 -18.91
N ILE A 114 0.70 -7.13 -18.94
CA ILE A 114 1.34 -6.40 -20.05
C ILE A 114 1.20 -7.18 -21.36
N ALA A 115 1.51 -8.48 -21.37
CA ALA A 115 1.42 -9.31 -22.55
C ALA A 115 0.01 -9.34 -23.14
N ARG A 116 -0.99 -9.50 -22.31
CA ARG A 116 -2.41 -9.51 -22.72
C ARG A 116 -2.88 -8.14 -23.22
N THR A 117 -2.46 -7.07 -22.54
CA THR A 117 -2.89 -5.72 -22.85
C THR A 117 -2.31 -5.21 -24.15
N TYR A 118 -1.06 -5.56 -24.46
CA TYR A 118 -0.30 -5.00 -25.59
C TYR A 118 0.07 -6.02 -26.68
N GLY A 119 -0.25 -7.30 -26.49
CA GLY A 119 0.11 -8.36 -27.44
C GLY A 119 1.61 -8.61 -27.54
N VAL A 120 2.36 -8.38 -26.46
CA VAL A 120 3.82 -8.59 -26.39
C VAL A 120 4.16 -9.84 -25.56
N ALA A 121 5.41 -10.27 -25.60
CA ALA A 121 5.85 -11.40 -24.75
C ALA A 121 5.80 -11.01 -23.26
N PRO A 122 5.46 -11.95 -22.33
CA PRO A 122 5.43 -11.71 -20.89
C PRO A 122 6.84 -11.70 -20.28
N THR A 123 7.70 -10.83 -20.79
CA THR A 123 9.12 -10.70 -20.45
C THR A 123 9.49 -9.24 -20.19
N ILE A 124 10.72 -9.00 -19.68
CA ILE A 124 11.26 -7.66 -19.52
C ILE A 124 11.32 -6.93 -20.87
N GLU A 125 11.74 -7.62 -21.93
CA GLU A 125 11.85 -7.02 -23.28
C GLU A 125 10.47 -6.64 -23.82
N GLY A 126 9.45 -7.45 -23.54
CA GLY A 126 8.06 -7.11 -23.86
C GLY A 126 7.61 -5.85 -23.14
N PHE A 127 7.86 -5.75 -21.83
CA PHE A 127 7.59 -4.55 -21.02
C PHE A 127 8.36 -3.34 -21.56
N ASP A 128 9.66 -3.46 -21.81
CA ASP A 128 10.51 -2.39 -22.39
C ASP A 128 9.96 -1.87 -23.70
N SER A 129 9.50 -2.77 -24.56
CA SER A 129 8.95 -2.39 -25.86
C SER A 129 7.68 -1.55 -25.77
N VAL A 130 6.96 -1.62 -24.64
CA VAL A 130 5.78 -0.79 -24.34
C VAL A 130 6.21 0.53 -23.74
N VAL A 131 6.94 0.50 -22.61
CA VAL A 131 7.25 1.69 -21.81
C VAL A 131 8.16 2.66 -22.54
N SER A 132 9.16 2.17 -23.28
CA SER A 132 10.12 3.01 -24.01
C SER A 132 9.50 3.98 -25.02
N LYS A 133 8.31 3.67 -25.52
CA LYS A 133 7.56 4.51 -26.45
C LYS A 133 6.94 5.77 -25.81
N HIS A 134 6.89 5.84 -24.50
CA HIS A 134 6.10 6.82 -23.75
C HIS A 134 6.91 7.66 -22.77
N ILE A 135 8.24 7.58 -22.83
CA ILE A 135 9.15 8.23 -21.88
C ILE A 135 10.00 9.35 -22.47
N GLY A 136 9.77 9.73 -23.72
CA GLY A 136 10.54 10.76 -24.44
C GLY A 136 10.37 12.15 -23.82
N SER A 137 9.17 12.51 -23.38
CA SER A 137 8.84 13.79 -22.76
C SER A 137 7.83 13.64 -21.62
N ASP A 138 7.69 14.67 -20.77
CA ASP A 138 6.68 14.68 -19.70
C ASP A 138 5.26 14.66 -20.27
N ALA A 139 5.03 15.32 -21.41
CA ALA A 139 3.74 15.32 -22.08
C ALA A 139 3.35 13.92 -22.62
N GLU A 140 4.30 13.19 -23.20
CA GLU A 140 4.10 11.81 -23.64
C GLU A 140 3.80 10.89 -22.44
N PHE A 141 4.52 11.08 -21.34
CA PHE A 141 4.26 10.30 -20.13
C PHE A 141 2.89 10.60 -19.52
N GLN A 142 2.47 11.88 -19.47
CA GLN A 142 1.12 12.25 -19.01
C GLN A 142 0.03 11.65 -19.91
N SER A 143 0.23 11.65 -21.23
CA SER A 143 -0.67 10.99 -22.17
C SER A 143 -0.75 9.49 -21.94
N TYR A 144 0.38 8.87 -21.63
CA TYR A 144 0.46 7.46 -21.26
C TYR A 144 -0.32 7.15 -19.96
N VAL A 145 -0.11 7.95 -18.92
CA VAL A 145 -0.89 7.84 -17.67
C VAL A 145 -2.38 7.91 -17.98
N LYS A 146 -2.80 8.93 -18.74
CA LYS A 146 -4.21 9.10 -19.11
C LYS A 146 -4.76 7.89 -19.86
N THR A 147 -4.02 7.35 -20.81
CA THR A 147 -4.41 6.18 -21.61
C THR A 147 -4.64 4.95 -20.72
N VAL A 148 -3.74 4.69 -19.78
CA VAL A 148 -3.87 3.57 -18.82
C VAL A 148 -5.06 3.78 -17.90
N PHE A 149 -5.21 4.98 -17.35
CA PHE A 149 -6.31 5.31 -16.44
C PHE A 149 -7.67 5.16 -17.12
N ASP A 150 -7.80 5.65 -18.35
CA ASP A 150 -9.05 5.55 -19.11
C ASP A 150 -9.37 4.08 -19.48
N ARG A 151 -8.37 3.32 -19.92
CA ARG A 151 -8.52 1.89 -20.25
C ARG A 151 -8.97 1.08 -19.04
N GLU A 152 -8.34 1.29 -17.89
CA GLU A 152 -8.63 0.55 -16.66
C GLU A 152 -9.72 1.24 -15.80
N ARG A 153 -10.37 2.29 -16.31
CA ARG A 153 -11.41 3.05 -15.59
C ARG A 153 -10.97 3.50 -14.19
N ILE A 154 -9.71 3.91 -14.06
CA ILE A 154 -9.19 4.48 -12.83
C ILE A 154 -9.65 5.93 -12.77
N ALA A 155 -10.66 6.20 -11.95
CA ALA A 155 -11.28 7.53 -11.88
C ALA A 155 -10.37 8.53 -11.16
N THR A 156 -9.80 8.14 -10.04
CA THR A 156 -8.97 9.00 -9.19
C THR A 156 -8.01 8.13 -8.38
N VAL A 157 -6.87 8.69 -8.00
CA VAL A 157 -5.91 8.05 -7.11
C VAL A 157 -5.60 8.95 -5.90
N VAL A 158 -5.27 8.33 -4.76
CA VAL A 158 -4.85 9.03 -3.55
C VAL A 158 -3.33 8.95 -3.46
N LEU A 159 -2.64 10.06 -3.72
CA LEU A 159 -1.18 10.13 -3.70
C LEU A 159 -0.66 10.37 -2.28
N GLN A 160 0.33 9.59 -1.88
CA GLN A 160 1.09 9.84 -0.67
C GLN A 160 2.27 10.78 -0.97
N ALA A 161 2.37 11.90 -0.26
CA ALA A 161 3.60 12.69 -0.24
C ALA A 161 4.74 11.90 0.42
N ALA A 162 5.98 12.17 0.01
CA ALA A 162 7.16 11.50 0.59
C ALA A 162 7.55 12.10 1.95
N GLU A 163 7.26 13.38 2.17
CA GLU A 163 7.68 14.16 3.34
C GLU A 163 6.50 14.99 3.88
N PRO A 164 6.59 15.48 5.13
CA PRO A 164 5.65 16.46 5.64
C PRO A 164 5.69 17.73 4.80
N ALA A 165 4.67 17.96 4.01
CA ALA A 165 4.60 19.12 3.13
C ALA A 165 3.18 19.71 3.13
N PRO A 166 3.05 21.04 3.08
CA PRO A 166 1.74 21.67 2.92
C PRO A 166 1.29 21.72 1.45
N THR A 167 2.03 21.11 0.52
CA THR A 167 1.76 21.15 -0.92
C THR A 167 1.64 19.75 -1.50
N PRO A 168 0.89 19.56 -2.59
CA PRO A 168 0.80 18.26 -3.24
C PRO A 168 2.16 17.79 -3.74
N PRO A 169 2.41 16.48 -3.77
CA PRO A 169 3.65 15.92 -4.27
C PRO A 169 3.80 16.18 -5.78
N ALA A 170 5.05 16.36 -6.22
CA ALA A 170 5.36 16.45 -7.66
C ALA A 170 5.07 15.09 -8.34
N THR A 171 4.23 15.13 -9.37
CA THR A 171 3.83 13.94 -10.14
C THR A 171 3.52 14.30 -11.58
N LEU A 172 3.54 13.31 -12.47
CA LEU A 172 3.05 13.45 -13.86
C LEU A 172 1.63 12.87 -14.04
N ILE A 173 0.91 12.57 -12.96
CA ILE A 173 -0.52 12.26 -13.02
C ILE A 173 -1.28 13.57 -13.27
N PRO A 174 -2.27 13.61 -14.20
CA PRO A 174 -3.10 14.80 -14.43
C PRO A 174 -3.76 15.29 -13.14
N ALA A 175 -3.82 16.60 -12.93
CA ALA A 175 -4.26 17.23 -11.68
C ALA A 175 -5.72 16.91 -11.30
N ASP A 176 -6.56 16.62 -12.28
CA ASP A 176 -7.97 16.21 -12.12
C ASP A 176 -8.13 14.72 -11.79
N ARG A 177 -7.04 13.97 -11.78
CA ARG A 177 -7.05 12.50 -11.58
C ARG A 177 -6.42 12.07 -10.26
N TYR A 178 -6.10 12.99 -9.36
CA TYR A 178 -5.60 12.64 -8.04
C TYR A 178 -6.07 13.59 -6.94
N VAL A 179 -6.10 13.07 -5.73
CA VAL A 179 -6.05 13.80 -4.47
C VAL A 179 -4.78 13.37 -3.72
N TRP A 180 -4.42 14.04 -2.64
CA TRP A 180 -3.15 13.74 -1.98
C TRP A 180 -3.24 13.75 -0.45
N THR A 181 -2.26 13.12 0.18
CA THR A 181 -2.09 13.02 1.62
C THR A 181 -0.68 13.43 2.00
N THR A 182 -0.50 14.03 3.19
CA THR A 182 0.83 14.37 3.70
C THR A 182 1.30 13.39 4.76
N VAL A 183 2.63 13.18 4.87
CA VAL A 183 3.24 12.31 5.88
C VAL A 183 3.31 13.04 7.21
N ILE A 184 2.95 12.36 8.29
CA ILE A 184 2.95 12.93 9.65
C ILE A 184 4.03 12.35 10.55
N SER A 185 4.47 11.14 10.30
CA SER A 185 5.39 10.41 11.16
C SER A 185 6.76 11.09 11.32
N GLU A 186 7.20 11.86 10.33
CA GLU A 186 8.44 12.63 10.43
C GLU A 186 8.36 13.75 11.48
N MET A 187 7.18 14.37 11.64
CA MET A 187 6.99 15.49 12.56
C MET A 187 7.07 15.09 14.04
N THR A 188 6.99 13.80 14.34
CA THR A 188 7.17 13.29 15.71
C THR A 188 8.63 12.95 16.04
N ARG A 189 9.51 12.91 15.02
CA ARG A 189 10.89 12.44 15.17
C ARG A 189 11.82 13.53 15.70
N LEU A 190 12.74 13.14 16.57
CA LEU A 190 13.71 14.05 17.17
C LEU A 190 14.54 14.83 16.14
N ARG A 191 14.91 14.18 15.01
CA ARG A 191 15.64 14.84 13.92
C ARG A 191 14.88 16.01 13.30
N TRP A 192 13.56 15.85 13.08
CA TRP A 192 12.71 16.91 12.57
C TRP A 192 12.58 18.04 13.58
N ILE A 193 12.34 17.73 14.85
CA ILE A 193 12.26 18.69 15.95
C ILE A 193 13.53 19.54 16.03
N LYS A 194 14.71 18.90 15.98
CA LYS A 194 16.02 19.58 15.98
C LYS A 194 16.24 20.42 14.71
N ALA A 195 15.87 19.91 13.54
CA ALA A 195 16.02 20.64 12.27
C ALA A 195 15.13 21.90 12.21
N GLN A 196 13.97 21.89 12.89
CA GLN A 196 13.09 23.05 13.02
C GLN A 196 13.49 23.99 14.17
N GLY A 197 14.52 23.67 14.95
CA GLY A 197 14.96 24.47 16.11
C GLY A 197 13.95 24.53 17.25
N LEU A 198 13.07 23.53 17.40
CA LEU A 198 12.02 23.52 18.39
C LEU A 198 12.58 23.08 19.75
N THR A 199 12.33 23.86 20.79
CA THR A 199 12.90 23.64 22.12
C THR A 199 11.85 23.47 23.22
N SER A 200 10.58 23.69 22.93
CA SER A 200 9.46 23.43 23.85
C SER A 200 8.39 22.53 23.19
N LEU A 201 7.66 21.79 24.00
CA LEU A 201 6.54 20.98 23.52
C LEU A 201 5.44 21.85 22.87
N ALA A 202 5.22 23.04 23.40
CA ALA A 202 4.26 23.99 22.83
C ALA A 202 4.65 24.43 21.42
N ASP A 203 5.95 24.67 21.16
CA ASP A 203 6.46 25.00 19.82
C ASP A 203 6.32 23.80 18.86
N CYS A 204 6.61 22.58 19.34
CA CYS A 204 6.42 21.35 18.55
C CYS A 204 4.96 21.20 18.11
N VAL A 205 4.03 21.28 19.05
CA VAL A 205 2.58 21.23 18.80
C VAL A 205 2.14 22.30 17.82
N ALA A 206 2.54 23.55 18.04
CA ALA A 206 2.18 24.67 17.17
C ALA A 206 2.76 24.52 15.75
N ALA A 207 3.98 23.99 15.60
CA ALA A 207 4.57 23.73 14.30
C ALA A 207 3.83 22.61 13.54
N ILE A 208 3.48 21.53 14.23
CA ILE A 208 2.68 20.44 13.70
C ILE A 208 1.31 20.94 13.24
N ASP A 209 0.60 21.67 14.10
CA ASP A 209 -0.73 22.19 13.79
C ASP A 209 -0.73 23.08 12.54
N ARG A 210 0.24 23.98 12.40
CA ARG A 210 0.38 24.83 11.21
C ARG A 210 0.56 24.01 9.93
N ILE A 211 1.36 22.93 9.97
CA ILE A 211 1.57 22.08 8.79
C ILE A 211 0.28 21.34 8.43
N LEU A 212 -0.41 20.76 9.42
CA LEU A 212 -1.65 20.02 9.17
C LEU A 212 -2.76 20.93 8.63
N GLU A 213 -2.95 22.11 9.22
CA GLU A 213 -3.93 23.10 8.78
C GLU A 213 -3.61 23.58 7.36
N SER A 214 -2.36 24.00 7.12
CA SER A 214 -1.94 24.44 5.80
C SER A 214 -2.06 23.35 4.73
N ALA A 215 -1.77 22.10 5.06
CA ALA A 215 -1.97 20.99 4.13
C ALA A 215 -3.45 20.82 3.76
N VAL A 216 -4.35 20.90 4.75
CA VAL A 216 -5.80 20.81 4.50
C VAL A 216 -6.32 21.98 3.68
N GLU A 217 -5.89 23.21 3.97
CA GLU A 217 -6.22 24.42 3.19
C GLU A 217 -5.80 24.29 1.72
N ARG A 218 -4.70 23.61 1.47
CA ARG A 218 -4.17 23.33 0.12
C ARG A 218 -4.70 22.03 -0.50
N GLY A 219 -5.69 21.40 0.11
CA GLY A 219 -6.42 20.28 -0.47
C GLY A 219 -5.97 18.88 -0.06
N ALA A 220 -5.10 18.73 0.96
CA ALA A 220 -4.78 17.42 1.50
C ALA A 220 -6.04 16.70 2.01
N ARG A 221 -6.18 15.42 1.68
CA ARG A 221 -7.35 14.59 2.00
C ARG A 221 -7.11 13.60 3.14
N GLY A 222 -5.89 13.54 3.68
CA GLY A 222 -5.54 12.65 4.79
C GLY A 222 -4.10 12.82 5.25
N PHE A 223 -3.75 12.10 6.30
CA PHE A 223 -2.46 12.17 6.96
C PHE A 223 -1.85 10.77 7.09
N LYS A 224 -0.67 10.54 6.49
CA LYS A 224 -0.01 9.24 6.46
C LYS A 224 0.94 9.05 7.63
N ASN A 225 0.72 8.03 8.41
CA ASN A 225 1.64 7.53 9.42
C ASN A 225 2.47 6.36 8.89
N MET A 226 3.80 6.50 8.91
CA MET A 226 4.78 5.50 8.52
C MET A 226 5.58 4.98 9.74
N SER A 227 5.11 5.14 10.96
CA SER A 227 5.87 4.77 12.16
C SER A 227 6.21 3.28 12.25
N ALA A 228 5.42 2.41 11.61
CA ALA A 228 5.70 0.97 11.50
C ALA A 228 7.07 0.63 10.87
N TYR A 229 7.71 1.58 10.21
CA TYR A 229 9.07 1.40 9.68
C TYR A 229 10.16 1.49 10.76
N TYR A 230 9.89 2.12 11.90
CA TYR A 230 10.92 2.38 12.93
C TYR A 230 10.48 2.15 14.38
N ARG A 231 9.17 1.91 14.63
CA ARG A 231 8.63 1.58 15.95
C ARG A 231 7.32 0.81 15.85
N THR A 232 6.90 0.22 16.97
CA THR A 232 5.58 -0.41 17.09
C THR A 232 4.45 0.62 16.96
N LEU A 233 3.26 0.17 16.56
CA LEU A 233 2.08 1.00 16.36
C LEU A 233 1.37 1.42 17.67
N GLY A 234 1.76 0.83 18.80
CA GLY A 234 1.18 1.16 20.10
C GLY A 234 1.53 2.57 20.57
N LEU A 235 0.55 3.23 21.18
CA LEU A 235 0.74 4.52 21.84
C LEU A 235 0.32 4.42 23.31
N THR A 236 1.11 5.03 24.18
CA THR A 236 0.72 5.33 25.56
C THR A 236 -0.03 6.66 25.64
N ARG A 237 -0.41 7.10 26.85
CA ARG A 237 -1.14 8.36 27.06
C ARG A 237 -0.35 9.28 28.01
N PRO A 238 0.83 9.75 27.59
CA PRO A 238 1.60 10.65 28.44
C PRO A 238 0.87 11.99 28.60
N SER A 239 0.98 12.54 29.80
CA SER A 239 0.52 13.90 30.07
C SER A 239 1.45 14.94 29.42
N GLN A 240 0.96 16.17 29.28
CA GLN A 240 1.77 17.27 28.76
C GLN A 240 3.07 17.52 29.57
N PRO A 241 3.07 17.52 30.92
CA PRO A 241 4.31 17.64 31.67
C PRO A 241 5.31 16.51 31.45
N GLU A 242 4.83 15.25 31.30
CA GLU A 242 5.70 14.10 30.99
C GLU A 242 6.32 14.22 29.60
N ALA A 243 5.56 14.65 28.60
CA ALA A 243 6.04 14.87 27.26
C ALA A 243 7.04 16.05 27.18
N GLU A 244 6.81 17.14 27.93
CA GLU A 244 7.76 18.25 28.01
C GLU A 244 9.07 17.81 28.68
N ALA A 245 9.00 17.08 29.79
CA ALA A 245 10.19 16.54 30.45
C ALA A 245 10.95 15.58 29.54
N ALA A 246 10.24 14.74 28.76
CA ALA A 246 10.80 13.83 27.78
C ALA A 246 11.52 14.61 26.65
N LEU A 247 10.90 15.65 26.10
CA LEU A 247 11.53 16.52 25.10
C LEU A 247 12.82 17.14 25.62
N GLN A 248 12.79 17.75 26.82
CA GLN A 248 13.96 18.39 27.43
C GLN A 248 15.10 17.38 27.67
N ARG A 249 14.77 16.13 27.97
CA ARG A 249 15.74 15.05 28.14
C ARG A 249 16.40 14.65 26.80
N VAL A 250 15.62 14.34 25.77
CA VAL A 250 16.14 13.87 24.49
C VAL A 250 16.86 14.94 23.68
N LEU A 251 16.54 16.22 23.90
CA LEU A 251 17.27 17.33 23.29
C LEU A 251 18.73 17.42 23.79
N LYS A 252 18.99 17.02 25.04
CA LYS A 252 20.33 17.00 25.68
C LYS A 252 21.08 15.69 25.43
N ALA A 253 20.35 14.61 25.10
CA ALA A 253 20.96 13.31 24.92
C ALA A 253 21.84 13.26 23.66
N ALA A 254 22.98 12.60 23.76
CA ALA A 254 23.84 12.32 22.62
C ALA A 254 23.42 11.00 21.98
N PRO A 255 23.10 10.95 20.68
CA PRO A 255 22.77 9.71 19.98
C PRO A 255 23.96 8.72 20.04
N SER A 256 23.68 7.44 20.12
CA SER A 256 24.68 6.40 19.94
C SER A 256 25.23 6.46 18.51
N VAL A 257 26.54 6.18 18.36
CA VAL A 257 27.40 6.52 17.22
C VAL A 257 27.00 5.90 15.84
N ASN A 258 25.93 5.13 15.73
CA ASN A 258 25.63 4.33 14.53
C ASN A 258 24.36 4.74 13.77
N SER A 259 23.90 5.98 13.88
CA SER A 259 22.82 6.44 13.00
C SER A 259 23.41 6.92 11.67
N PRO A 260 23.03 6.35 10.52
CA PRO A 260 23.45 6.87 9.21
C PRO A 260 22.99 8.33 9.05
N GLU A 261 23.88 9.20 8.60
CA GLU A 261 23.59 10.60 8.32
C GLU A 261 23.61 10.84 6.79
N PRO A 262 22.58 11.48 6.20
CA PRO A 262 21.28 11.78 6.80
C PRO A 262 20.35 10.55 6.75
N PRO A 263 19.65 10.25 7.86
CA PRO A 263 18.69 9.15 7.86
C PRO A 263 17.50 9.45 6.94
N GLY A 264 17.09 8.47 6.16
CA GLY A 264 15.87 8.53 5.32
C GLY A 264 14.59 8.44 6.15
N PRO A 265 13.40 8.69 5.56
CA PRO A 265 12.12 8.62 6.26
C PRO A 265 11.79 7.23 6.82
N MET A 266 12.44 6.20 6.32
CA MET A 266 12.24 4.80 6.75
C MET A 266 13.36 4.30 7.70
N ASP A 267 14.36 5.12 7.98
CA ASP A 267 15.45 4.69 8.85
C ASP A 267 15.04 4.66 10.33
N PRO A 268 15.65 3.80 11.15
CA PRO A 268 15.36 3.75 12.58
C PRO A 268 15.56 5.09 13.26
N ASN A 269 14.81 5.31 14.34
CA ASN A 269 15.11 6.43 15.24
C ASN A 269 16.54 6.30 15.81
N PRO A 270 17.16 7.43 16.19
CA PRO A 270 18.40 7.35 16.93
C PRO A 270 18.19 6.53 18.22
N THR A 271 19.13 5.66 18.52
CA THR A 271 19.18 4.97 19.80
C THR A 271 20.13 5.72 20.74
N PHE A 272 19.84 5.67 22.02
CA PHE A 272 20.67 6.26 23.06
C PHE A 272 21.30 5.16 23.92
N ALA A 273 22.47 5.42 24.45
CA ALA A 273 23.17 4.51 25.37
C ALA A 273 22.36 4.34 26.67
N ASP A 274 21.73 5.42 27.15
CA ASP A 274 20.89 5.38 28.33
C ASP A 274 19.47 4.88 27.92
N PRO A 275 18.98 3.75 28.48
CA PRO A 275 17.61 3.27 28.25
C PRO A 275 16.55 4.30 28.60
N ALA A 276 16.79 5.19 29.58
CA ALA A 276 15.84 6.21 29.97
C ALA A 276 15.69 7.31 28.90
N ASP A 277 16.70 7.55 28.05
CA ASP A 277 16.60 8.47 26.92
C ASP A 277 15.76 7.85 25.78
N ASN A 278 15.90 6.53 25.56
CA ASN A 278 15.04 5.79 24.61
C ASN A 278 13.57 5.80 25.08
N ALA A 279 13.32 5.59 26.37
CA ALA A 279 11.97 5.67 26.95
C ALA A 279 11.39 7.09 26.83
N ALA A 280 12.20 8.12 27.06
CA ALA A 280 11.78 9.52 26.89
C ALA A 280 11.43 9.82 25.42
N LEU A 281 12.23 9.34 24.45
CA LEU A 281 11.89 9.50 23.03
C LEU A 281 10.53 8.88 22.70
N THR A 282 10.28 7.66 23.18
CA THR A 282 8.98 7.00 23.00
C THR A 282 7.82 7.80 23.62
N THR A 283 8.01 8.31 24.84
CA THR A 283 7.01 9.15 25.53
C THR A 283 6.68 10.42 24.72
N LEU A 284 7.70 11.10 24.19
CA LEU A 284 7.52 12.28 23.35
C LEU A 284 6.75 11.96 22.08
N GLU A 285 7.16 10.90 21.36
CA GLU A 285 6.51 10.47 20.12
C GLU A 285 5.04 10.07 20.35
N ASP A 286 4.75 9.32 21.42
CA ASP A 286 3.40 8.91 21.78
C ASP A 286 2.48 10.12 21.99
N TYR A 287 2.97 11.15 22.71
CA TYR A 287 2.23 12.38 22.90
C TYR A 287 1.95 13.10 21.57
N LEU A 288 2.97 13.26 20.72
CA LEU A 288 2.85 13.98 19.46
C LEU A 288 1.95 13.22 18.47
N PHE A 289 2.08 11.89 18.34
CA PHE A 289 1.16 11.10 17.52
C PHE A 289 -0.28 11.21 17.99
N ARG A 290 -0.50 11.10 19.30
CA ARG A 290 -1.84 11.23 19.88
C ARG A 290 -2.42 12.61 19.63
N HIS A 291 -1.62 13.68 19.78
CA HIS A 291 -2.01 15.05 19.42
C HIS A 291 -2.42 15.15 17.95
N ILE A 292 -1.59 14.63 17.04
CA ILE A 292 -1.87 14.62 15.59
C ILE A 292 -3.18 13.88 15.28
N TYR A 293 -3.44 12.75 15.92
CA TYR A 293 -4.66 11.97 15.67
C TYR A 293 -5.92 12.75 16.10
N ILE A 294 -5.88 13.38 17.27
CA ILE A 294 -6.97 14.22 17.74
C ILE A 294 -7.18 15.43 16.79
N LYS A 295 -6.10 16.06 16.35
CA LYS A 295 -6.15 17.19 15.41
C LYS A 295 -6.72 16.77 14.06
N ALA A 296 -6.34 15.60 13.55
CA ALA A 296 -6.84 15.04 12.29
C ALA A 296 -8.36 14.86 12.33
N GLY A 297 -8.90 14.32 13.41
CA GLY A 297 -10.35 14.21 13.61
C GLY A 297 -11.06 15.56 13.55
N ARG A 298 -10.54 16.57 14.25
CA ARG A 298 -11.07 17.95 14.23
C ARG A 298 -11.01 18.57 12.83
N LEU A 299 -9.99 18.23 12.04
CA LEU A 299 -9.84 18.65 10.64
C LEU A 299 -10.66 17.79 9.67
N ARG A 300 -11.35 16.75 10.17
CA ARG A 300 -12.13 15.79 9.37
C ARG A 300 -11.30 15.12 8.28
N ARG A 301 -10.05 14.76 8.61
CA ARG A 301 -9.15 14.05 7.72
C ARG A 301 -8.77 12.69 8.32
N PRO A 302 -8.77 11.60 7.54
CA PRO A 302 -8.38 10.29 8.03
C PRO A 302 -6.88 10.24 8.33
N ILE A 303 -6.52 9.43 9.33
CA ILE A 303 -5.16 8.95 9.56
C ILE A 303 -4.97 7.64 8.80
N ILE A 304 -3.97 7.59 7.95
CA ILE A 304 -3.61 6.41 7.15
C ILE A 304 -2.41 5.77 7.81
N ILE A 305 -2.57 4.54 8.31
CA ILE A 305 -1.54 3.83 9.08
C ILE A 305 -0.96 2.70 8.24
N HIS A 306 0.36 2.73 8.02
CA HIS A 306 1.07 1.58 7.46
C HIS A 306 1.07 0.43 8.47
N SER A 307 0.57 -0.74 8.06
CA SER A 307 0.57 -1.95 8.87
C SER A 307 0.56 -3.18 7.96
N ALA A 308 1.73 -3.63 7.57
CA ALA A 308 1.91 -4.89 6.85
C ALA A 308 3.38 -5.28 6.82
N VAL A 309 3.63 -6.58 6.76
CA VAL A 309 4.95 -7.10 6.43
C VAL A 309 5.16 -6.92 4.93
N ALA A 310 5.92 -5.91 4.53
CA ALA A 310 6.28 -5.68 3.14
C ALA A 310 7.62 -6.34 2.79
N LEU A 311 7.98 -6.31 1.51
CA LEU A 311 9.19 -6.94 0.96
C LEU A 311 10.53 -6.39 1.48
N HIS A 312 10.50 -5.37 2.35
CA HIS A 312 11.73 -4.77 2.86
C HIS A 312 12.11 -5.39 4.21
N PRO A 313 13.31 -5.95 4.40
CA PRO A 313 13.72 -6.60 5.65
C PRO A 313 13.84 -5.62 6.83
N ALA A 314 13.89 -4.32 6.58
CA ALA A 314 13.80 -3.30 7.61
C ALA A 314 12.38 -3.18 8.21
N LEU A 315 11.36 -3.71 7.53
CA LEU A 315 10.00 -3.79 8.05
C LEU A 315 9.89 -4.99 9.00
N ARG A 316 10.17 -4.74 10.25
CA ARG A 316 10.06 -5.74 11.31
C ARG A 316 8.59 -6.12 11.51
N ALA A 317 8.32 -7.42 11.61
CA ALA A 317 6.96 -7.92 11.79
C ALA A 317 6.30 -7.40 13.07
N ASP A 318 7.06 -7.27 14.15
CA ASP A 318 6.60 -6.75 15.44
C ASP A 318 6.26 -5.25 15.42
N TYR A 319 6.89 -4.47 14.53
CA TYR A 319 6.54 -3.05 14.33
C TYR A 319 5.26 -2.89 13.52
N ASN A 320 5.00 -3.83 12.62
CA ASN A 320 3.84 -3.81 11.74
C ASN A 320 2.62 -4.56 12.30
N ASP A 321 2.72 -5.09 13.52
CA ASP A 321 1.63 -5.75 14.21
C ASP A 321 0.49 -4.76 14.50
N PRO A 322 -0.73 -4.99 13.99
CA PRO A 322 -1.86 -4.09 14.21
C PRO A 322 -2.54 -4.25 15.59
N HIS A 323 -2.24 -5.29 16.38
CA HIS A 323 -2.89 -5.49 17.69
C HIS A 323 -2.85 -4.26 18.60
N PRO A 324 -1.74 -3.51 18.72
CA PRO A 324 -1.68 -2.33 19.59
C PRO A 324 -2.63 -1.19 19.18
N LEU A 325 -3.13 -1.19 17.94
CA LEU A 325 -4.06 -0.16 17.44
C LEU A 325 -5.40 -0.18 18.20
N TYR A 326 -5.78 -1.30 18.82
CA TYR A 326 -6.98 -1.38 19.65
C TYR A 326 -7.02 -0.28 20.72
N ALA A 327 -5.89 -0.02 21.40
CA ALA A 327 -5.79 1.01 22.42
C ALA A 327 -5.98 2.43 21.85
N ILE A 328 -5.65 2.65 20.58
CA ILE A 328 -5.85 3.90 19.87
C ILE A 328 -7.34 4.07 19.52
N PHE A 329 -7.97 3.04 18.98
CA PHE A 329 -9.39 3.09 18.58
C PHE A 329 -10.32 3.24 19.78
N THR A 330 -9.90 2.80 20.97
CA THR A 330 -10.63 2.95 22.24
C THR A 330 -10.22 4.16 23.07
N ASP A 331 -9.28 5.01 22.60
CA ASP A 331 -8.89 6.22 23.30
C ASP A 331 -10.06 7.23 23.32
N PRO A 332 -10.55 7.65 24.52
CA PRO A 332 -11.75 8.50 24.62
C PRO A 332 -11.60 9.89 23.97
N GLU A 333 -10.38 10.45 23.88
CA GLU A 333 -10.17 11.75 23.25
C GLU A 333 -10.09 11.64 21.73
N ILE A 334 -9.49 10.57 21.23
CA ILE A 334 -9.47 10.24 19.81
C ILE A 334 -10.88 9.94 19.32
N GLN A 335 -11.68 9.19 20.10
CA GLN A 335 -13.09 8.95 19.80
C GLN A 335 -13.92 10.24 19.80
N ARG A 336 -13.77 11.10 20.80
CA ARG A 336 -14.45 12.40 20.83
C ARG A 336 -14.07 13.33 19.68
N ALA A 337 -12.89 13.17 19.12
CA ALA A 337 -12.44 13.87 17.92
C ALA A 337 -12.99 13.29 16.63
N GLU A 338 -13.68 12.14 16.70
CA GLU A 338 -14.24 11.42 15.55
C GLU A 338 -13.18 11.07 14.48
N THR A 339 -11.98 10.73 14.95
CA THR A 339 -10.85 10.43 14.06
C THR A 339 -11.11 9.16 13.26
N ARG A 340 -11.04 9.23 11.94
CA ARG A 340 -11.13 8.09 11.05
C ARG A 340 -9.74 7.52 10.81
N PHE A 341 -9.64 6.19 10.72
CA PHE A 341 -8.41 5.47 10.48
C PHE A 341 -8.52 4.59 9.24
N VAL A 342 -7.48 4.58 8.42
CA VAL A 342 -7.32 3.66 7.29
C VAL A 342 -6.08 2.82 7.56
N ILE A 343 -6.26 1.53 7.83
CA ILE A 343 -5.14 0.59 7.99
C ILE A 343 -4.83 0.05 6.60
N ILE A 344 -3.74 0.52 5.99
CA ILE A 344 -3.41 0.10 4.63
C ILE A 344 -2.77 -1.29 4.59
N HIS A 345 -2.78 -1.88 3.39
CA HIS A 345 -2.21 -3.19 3.10
C HIS A 345 -2.90 -4.33 3.85
N ALA A 346 -4.20 -4.15 4.20
CA ALA A 346 -5.00 -5.14 4.94
C ALA A 346 -4.36 -5.62 6.27
N GLY A 347 -3.37 -4.88 6.81
CA GLY A 347 -2.63 -5.31 8.00
C GLY A 347 -1.94 -6.67 7.87
N TYR A 348 -1.67 -7.11 6.65
CA TYR A 348 -1.14 -8.45 6.36
C TYR A 348 0.14 -8.77 7.17
N PRO A 349 0.27 -9.98 7.75
CA PRO A 349 -0.59 -11.17 7.59
C PRO A 349 -1.80 -11.24 8.54
N ASN A 350 -2.06 -10.21 9.36
CA ASN A 350 -3.13 -10.22 10.37
C ASN A 350 -4.49 -9.77 9.78
N THR A 351 -4.86 -10.22 8.58
CA THR A 351 -6.04 -9.75 7.82
C THR A 351 -7.34 -10.03 8.56
N GLU A 352 -7.46 -11.17 9.24
CA GLU A 352 -8.64 -11.53 10.05
C GLU A 352 -8.82 -10.55 11.24
N LEU A 353 -7.73 -10.10 11.85
CA LEU A 353 -7.80 -9.08 12.91
C LEU A 353 -8.28 -7.74 12.34
N ILE A 354 -7.83 -7.36 11.14
CA ILE A 354 -8.32 -6.15 10.48
C ILE A 354 -9.80 -6.27 10.14
N ALA A 355 -10.26 -7.44 9.68
CA ALA A 355 -11.69 -7.70 9.46
C ALA A 355 -12.50 -7.51 10.77
N ALA A 356 -11.98 -7.99 11.90
CA ALA A 356 -12.59 -7.75 13.19
C ALA A 356 -12.61 -6.25 13.57
N PHE A 357 -11.51 -5.52 13.35
CA PHE A 357 -11.46 -4.09 13.65
C PHE A 357 -12.44 -3.27 12.83
N ILE A 358 -12.52 -3.48 11.52
CA ILE A 358 -13.48 -2.74 10.67
C ILE A 358 -14.94 -3.13 10.94
N SER A 359 -15.18 -4.32 11.53
CA SER A 359 -16.50 -4.72 12.00
C SER A 359 -16.89 -4.08 13.34
N GLN A 360 -15.92 -3.88 14.24
CA GLN A 360 -16.15 -3.37 15.59
C GLN A 360 -16.15 -1.83 15.68
N PHE A 361 -15.35 -1.17 14.83
CA PHE A 361 -15.12 0.27 14.90
C PHE A 361 -15.61 0.97 13.62
N PRO A 362 -16.71 1.74 13.68
CA PRO A 362 -17.31 2.36 12.49
C PRO A 362 -16.44 3.47 11.87
N ASN A 363 -15.37 3.86 12.51
CA ASN A 363 -14.40 4.86 12.05
C ASN A 363 -13.08 4.23 11.55
N VAL A 364 -13.01 2.89 11.46
CA VAL A 364 -11.83 2.16 10.99
C VAL A 364 -12.10 1.53 9.63
N TYR A 365 -11.21 1.76 8.70
CA TYR A 365 -11.24 1.32 7.30
C TYR A 365 -9.94 0.60 6.96
N THR A 366 -9.94 -0.15 5.85
CA THR A 366 -8.73 -0.77 5.32
C THR A 366 -8.68 -0.71 3.80
N ASP A 367 -7.51 -0.94 3.23
CA ASP A 367 -7.35 -1.17 1.80
C ASP A 367 -6.54 -2.44 1.50
N VAL A 368 -6.55 -2.85 0.24
CA VAL A 368 -5.78 -4.00 -0.23
C VAL A 368 -4.53 -3.60 -1.00
N SER A 369 -4.08 -2.35 -0.82
CA SER A 369 -2.90 -1.83 -1.50
C SER A 369 -1.69 -2.73 -1.26
N PHE A 370 -0.70 -2.70 -2.16
CA PHE A 370 0.41 -3.64 -2.22
C PHE A 370 -0.03 -5.08 -2.59
N TYR A 371 -1.03 -5.68 -1.92
CA TYR A 371 -1.46 -7.06 -2.18
C TYR A 371 -2.29 -7.20 -3.45
N SER A 372 -2.81 -6.11 -4.00
CA SER A 372 -3.38 -6.08 -5.36
C SER A 372 -2.38 -6.46 -6.47
N LYS A 373 -1.07 -6.42 -6.18
CA LYS A 373 0.02 -6.91 -7.04
C LYS A 373 0.15 -8.45 -7.03
N TYR A 374 -0.48 -9.14 -6.07
CA TYR A 374 -0.35 -10.57 -5.81
C TYR A 374 -1.71 -11.27 -5.86
N PRO A 375 -2.23 -11.66 -7.04
CA PRO A 375 -3.59 -12.17 -7.16
C PRO A 375 -3.92 -13.35 -6.24
N GLY A 376 -2.95 -14.23 -5.97
CA GLY A 376 -3.13 -15.35 -5.05
C GLY A 376 -3.32 -14.92 -3.59
N THR A 377 -2.50 -13.98 -3.11
CA THR A 377 -2.65 -13.40 -1.76
C THR A 377 -3.90 -12.54 -1.68
N LEU A 378 -4.18 -11.74 -2.70
CA LEU A 378 -5.36 -10.88 -2.77
C LEU A 378 -6.67 -11.67 -2.66
N LEU A 379 -6.71 -12.87 -3.23
CA LEU A 379 -7.86 -13.77 -3.12
C LEU A 379 -8.17 -14.10 -1.65
N GLN A 380 -7.14 -14.45 -0.88
CA GLN A 380 -7.31 -14.73 0.54
C GLN A 380 -7.64 -13.47 1.33
N VAL A 381 -6.95 -12.35 1.05
CA VAL A 381 -7.22 -11.06 1.70
C VAL A 381 -8.68 -10.63 1.54
N TYR A 382 -9.25 -10.71 0.33
CA TYR A 382 -10.67 -10.37 0.15
C TYR A 382 -11.61 -11.34 0.86
N ARG A 383 -11.30 -12.65 0.88
CA ARG A 383 -12.08 -13.62 1.65
C ARG A 383 -12.08 -13.30 3.14
N ASP A 384 -10.92 -13.04 3.73
CA ASP A 384 -10.78 -12.74 5.15
C ASP A 384 -11.52 -11.44 5.50
N LEU A 385 -11.29 -10.37 4.73
CA LEU A 385 -11.90 -9.08 5.00
C LEU A 385 -13.43 -9.11 4.86
N LEU A 386 -13.95 -9.71 3.79
CA LEU A 386 -15.39 -9.75 3.51
C LEU A 386 -16.13 -10.80 4.35
N ALA A 387 -15.41 -11.77 4.94
CA ALA A 387 -16.04 -12.76 5.82
C ALA A 387 -16.65 -12.14 7.09
N LEU A 388 -16.08 -11.05 7.58
CA LEU A 388 -16.51 -10.41 8.84
C LEU A 388 -16.72 -8.90 8.68
N GLY A 389 -15.89 -8.23 7.88
CA GLY A 389 -15.89 -6.79 7.73
C GLY A 389 -16.93 -6.29 6.72
N PRO A 390 -17.59 -5.13 6.97
CA PRO A 390 -18.52 -4.53 6.02
C PRO A 390 -17.79 -4.03 4.76
N SER A 391 -18.39 -4.21 3.59
CA SER A 391 -17.78 -3.84 2.30
C SER A 391 -17.47 -2.35 2.17
N ASP A 392 -18.28 -1.50 2.80
CA ASP A 392 -18.09 -0.05 2.84
C ASP A 392 -17.00 0.44 3.83
N HIS A 393 -16.19 -0.48 4.34
CA HIS A 393 -14.97 -0.21 5.11
C HIS A 393 -13.71 -0.75 4.41
N ILE A 394 -13.85 -1.33 3.22
CA ILE A 394 -12.76 -1.93 2.45
C ILE A 394 -12.56 -1.13 1.17
N MET A 395 -11.31 -0.87 0.78
CA MET A 395 -10.96 -0.10 -0.41
C MET A 395 -9.96 -0.85 -1.29
N HIS A 396 -10.06 -0.60 -2.60
CA HIS A 396 -8.97 -0.90 -3.53
C HIS A 396 -7.82 0.08 -3.34
N GLY A 397 -6.58 -0.41 -3.48
CA GLY A 397 -5.35 0.39 -3.55
C GLY A 397 -4.27 -0.38 -4.29
N SER A 398 -3.32 0.32 -4.90
CA SER A 398 -2.22 -0.31 -5.66
C SER A 398 -0.89 -0.33 -4.91
N ASP A 399 -0.59 0.70 -4.15
CA ASP A 399 0.76 0.98 -3.66
C ASP A 399 1.79 1.06 -4.80
N ALA A 400 1.33 1.53 -5.98
CA ALA A 400 2.20 1.71 -7.15
C ALA A 400 3.13 2.90 -6.94
N ASN A 401 4.35 2.79 -7.47
CA ASN A 401 5.39 3.81 -7.29
C ASN A 401 6.27 4.02 -8.54
N SER A 402 5.90 3.46 -9.68
CA SER A 402 6.81 3.42 -10.82
C SER A 402 6.19 3.85 -12.16
N VAL A 403 5.36 3.01 -12.74
CA VAL A 403 4.79 3.21 -14.07
C VAL A 403 3.27 3.08 -14.05
N PRO A 404 2.57 3.71 -15.00
CA PRO A 404 1.10 3.64 -15.06
C PRO A 404 0.56 2.21 -15.13
N GLU A 405 1.28 1.31 -15.82
CA GLU A 405 0.86 -0.09 -15.97
C GLU A 405 0.84 -0.87 -14.64
N GLU A 406 1.63 -0.45 -13.65
CA GLU A 406 1.56 -1.04 -12.31
C GLU A 406 0.19 -0.75 -11.66
N ILE A 407 -0.29 0.48 -11.80
CA ILE A 407 -1.62 0.89 -11.32
C ILE A 407 -2.71 0.12 -12.08
N GLY A 408 -2.60 0.08 -13.40
CA GLY A 408 -3.53 -0.64 -14.28
C GLY A 408 -3.63 -2.12 -13.95
N SER A 409 -2.50 -2.79 -13.74
CA SER A 409 -2.47 -4.22 -13.38
C SER A 409 -3.12 -4.49 -12.02
N CYS A 410 -2.94 -3.59 -11.05
CA CYS A 410 -3.57 -3.70 -9.74
C CYS A 410 -5.10 -3.54 -9.83
N ALA A 411 -5.59 -2.56 -10.61
CA ALA A 411 -7.01 -2.37 -10.83
C ALA A 411 -7.64 -3.59 -11.53
N TRP A 412 -6.95 -4.14 -12.54
CA TRP A 412 -7.38 -5.35 -13.24
C TRP A 412 -7.41 -6.58 -12.31
N ASN A 413 -6.34 -6.81 -11.53
CA ASN A 413 -6.27 -7.89 -10.54
C ASN A 413 -7.39 -7.78 -9.51
N SER A 414 -7.63 -6.58 -8.97
CA SER A 414 -8.66 -6.37 -7.96
C SER A 414 -10.05 -6.72 -8.48
N ARG A 415 -10.43 -6.29 -9.69
CA ARG A 415 -11.71 -6.66 -10.28
C ARG A 415 -11.81 -8.18 -10.50
N ALA A 416 -10.78 -8.78 -11.09
CA ALA A 416 -10.80 -10.21 -11.42
C ALA A 416 -10.86 -11.10 -10.18
N VAL A 417 -10.15 -10.72 -9.11
CA VAL A 417 -10.11 -11.49 -7.86
C VAL A 417 -11.36 -11.24 -7.02
N LEU A 418 -11.81 -9.98 -6.93
CA LEU A 418 -13.05 -9.63 -6.22
C LEU A 418 -14.25 -10.34 -6.86
N ALA A 419 -14.34 -10.37 -8.19
CA ALA A 419 -15.40 -11.09 -8.90
C ALA A 419 -15.49 -12.57 -8.51
N LYS A 420 -14.34 -13.24 -8.33
CA LYS A 420 -14.29 -14.63 -7.84
C LYS A 420 -14.85 -14.77 -6.44
N VAL A 421 -14.41 -13.92 -5.51
CA VAL A 421 -14.88 -13.94 -4.12
C VAL A 421 -16.38 -13.65 -4.07
N LEU A 422 -16.86 -12.64 -4.80
CA LEU A 422 -18.28 -12.29 -4.82
C LEU A 422 -19.16 -13.36 -5.47
N THR A 423 -18.62 -14.16 -6.41
CA THR A 423 -19.32 -15.32 -6.96
C THR A 423 -19.56 -16.38 -5.86
N GLU A 424 -18.62 -16.57 -4.92
CA GLU A 424 -18.82 -17.47 -3.78
C GLU A 424 -19.99 -17.01 -2.90
N TYR A 425 -20.21 -15.71 -2.74
CA TYR A 425 -21.36 -15.15 -2.01
C TYR A 425 -22.69 -15.37 -2.73
N LEU A 426 -22.70 -15.30 -4.08
CA LEU A 426 -23.88 -15.69 -4.87
C LEU A 426 -24.25 -17.16 -4.62
N ASP A 427 -23.25 -18.05 -4.58
CA ASP A 427 -23.44 -19.47 -4.29
C ASP A 427 -23.99 -19.71 -2.87
N LEU A 428 -23.69 -18.80 -1.93
CA LEU A 428 -24.24 -18.78 -0.57
C LEU A 428 -25.66 -18.16 -0.49
N GLY A 429 -26.22 -17.70 -1.62
CA GLY A 429 -27.59 -17.18 -1.69
C GLY A 429 -27.74 -15.67 -1.52
N TRP A 430 -26.65 -14.91 -1.58
CA TRP A 430 -26.71 -13.43 -1.59
C TRP A 430 -27.34 -12.94 -2.91
N THR A 431 -28.03 -11.80 -2.87
CA THR A 431 -28.66 -11.25 -4.06
C THR A 431 -27.66 -10.54 -4.97
N GLN A 432 -27.97 -10.45 -6.26
CA GLN A 432 -27.16 -9.65 -7.19
C GLN A 432 -27.04 -8.18 -6.74
N GLY A 433 -28.07 -7.64 -6.07
CA GLY A 433 -28.03 -6.29 -5.51
C GLY A 433 -26.98 -6.14 -4.40
N ASP A 434 -26.87 -7.13 -3.50
CA ASP A 434 -25.85 -7.14 -2.45
C ASP A 434 -24.45 -7.22 -3.06
N ILE A 435 -24.27 -8.09 -4.06
CA ILE A 435 -23.00 -8.27 -4.76
C ILE A 435 -22.55 -6.99 -5.48
N ASN A 436 -23.47 -6.34 -6.18
CA ASN A 436 -23.19 -5.07 -6.86
C ASN A 436 -22.76 -4.00 -5.85
N LYS A 437 -23.49 -3.89 -4.72
CA LYS A 437 -23.14 -2.95 -3.65
C LYS A 437 -21.74 -3.23 -3.11
N MET A 438 -21.43 -4.49 -2.78
CA MET A 438 -20.10 -4.87 -2.27
C MET A 438 -18.98 -4.53 -3.26
N ALA A 439 -19.19 -4.80 -4.56
CA ALA A 439 -18.21 -4.48 -5.59
C ALA A 439 -17.96 -2.98 -5.72
N GLU A 440 -19.04 -2.18 -5.75
CA GLU A 440 -18.94 -0.72 -5.82
C GLU A 440 -18.31 -0.11 -4.58
N ASP A 441 -18.65 -0.61 -3.38
CA ASP A 441 -18.04 -0.17 -2.13
C ASP A 441 -16.52 -0.36 -2.20
N VAL A 442 -16.06 -1.58 -2.44
CA VAL A 442 -14.63 -1.93 -2.46
C VAL A 442 -13.88 -1.18 -3.56
N LEU A 443 -14.44 -1.09 -4.76
CA LEU A 443 -13.71 -0.53 -5.91
C LEU A 443 -13.66 1.00 -5.93
N HIS A 444 -14.68 1.70 -5.39
CA HIS A 444 -14.68 3.16 -5.47
C HIS A 444 -15.45 3.92 -4.38
N ARG A 445 -16.61 3.42 -3.89
CA ARG A 445 -17.49 4.23 -3.02
C ARG A 445 -16.85 4.53 -1.67
N THR A 446 -16.26 3.52 -1.04
CA THR A 446 -15.61 3.68 0.27
C THR A 446 -14.48 4.70 0.20
N ALA A 447 -13.59 4.59 -0.80
CA ALA A 447 -12.49 5.53 -0.96
C ALA A 447 -13.00 6.96 -1.21
N ARG A 448 -14.06 7.14 -2.02
CA ARG A 448 -14.69 8.45 -2.23
C ARG A 448 -15.21 9.04 -0.91
N ALA A 449 -15.92 8.26 -0.11
CA ALA A 449 -16.48 8.71 1.16
C ALA A 449 -15.38 9.04 2.19
N VAL A 450 -14.36 8.21 2.29
CA VAL A 450 -13.28 8.37 3.27
C VAL A 450 -12.43 9.62 2.97
N PHE A 451 -12.07 9.82 1.70
CA PHE A 451 -11.20 10.92 1.28
C PHE A 451 -11.96 12.16 0.77
N GLY A 452 -13.29 12.14 0.77
CA GLY A 452 -14.12 13.27 0.31
C GLY A 452 -13.88 13.58 -1.18
N ILE A 453 -13.82 12.55 -2.02
CA ILE A 453 -13.65 12.68 -3.48
C ILE A 453 -15.03 12.80 -4.11
N GLU A 454 -15.28 13.92 -4.79
CA GLU A 454 -16.54 14.17 -5.48
C GLU A 454 -16.74 13.22 -6.67
N THR A 455 -17.99 12.98 -7.02
CA THR A 455 -18.37 12.08 -8.14
C THR A 455 -18.14 12.73 -9.49
#